data_c46752e0df85bec9d4086638a7cada98
#
_entry.id   c46752e0df85bec9d4086638a7cada98
#
_cell.length_a   1.000
_cell.length_b   1.000
_cell.length_c   1.000
_cell.angle_alpha   90.00
_cell.angle_beta   90.00
_cell.angle_gamma   90.00
#
_symmetry.space_group_name_H-M   'P 1'
#
loop_
_entity.id
_entity.type
_entity.pdbx_description
1 polymer ?
#
loop_
_entity_poly.entity_id
_entity_poly.type
_entity_poly.pdbx_seq_one_letter_code
_entity_poly.pdbx_strand_id
1 'polypeptide(L)'
;DVYKRQVYKGLFLGTQIDGFYEDLRHERFKSPLALVHQRYSTNTFPTWSLAHPFRYLAHNGEINTLRGNLNHLSVREPHLSSALLGDDLQKLLPLIPPGQSDSACLDNMVELLAAAGRDLRHAMLMLMPQAWGVNYHLGPDVRGFFEYHSALMEPWDGPTAVVFSDGVNAGAMLDRNGLRPARYTLT
;
A
#
# COMPACT_ATOMS: atom_id res chain seq x y z
N ASP A 1 -9.52 12.03 -0.34
CA ASP A 1 -9.77 13.39 0.17
C ASP A 1 -8.53 14.26 -0.04
N VAL A 2 -8.63 15.20 -0.97
CA VAL A 2 -7.51 16.08 -1.40
C VAL A 2 -6.92 16.90 -0.23
N TYR A 3 -7.74 17.21 0.78
CA TYR A 3 -7.31 18.01 1.94
C TYR A 3 -6.64 17.19 3.05
N LYS A 4 -6.75 15.88 3.03
CA LYS A 4 -6.16 15.00 4.06
C LYS A 4 -4.83 14.41 3.65
N ARG A 5 -4.59 14.30 2.35
CA ARG A 5 -3.36 13.71 1.81
C ARG A 5 -2.86 14.52 0.64
N GLN A 6 -1.63 14.98 0.73
CA GLN A 6 -0.89 15.60 -0.35
C GLN A 6 0.31 14.73 -0.68
N VAL A 7 0.52 14.43 -1.96
CA VAL A 7 1.63 13.62 -2.43
C VAL A 7 2.59 14.49 -3.22
N TYR A 8 3.83 14.60 -2.73
CA TYR A 8 4.93 15.28 -3.39
C TYR A 8 5.90 14.22 -3.90
N LYS A 9 6.11 14.14 -5.20
CA LYS A 9 7.00 13.14 -5.76
C LYS A 9 7.63 13.57 -7.08
N GLY A 10 8.79 12.97 -7.41
CA GLY A 10 9.51 13.23 -8.64
C GLY A 10 10.82 12.46 -8.67
N LEU A 11 11.56 12.65 -9.75
CA LEU A 11 12.88 12.07 -9.95
C LEU A 11 13.95 13.13 -9.66
N PHE A 12 14.27 13.34 -8.40
CA PHE A 12 15.26 14.29 -7.91
C PHE A 12 15.94 13.78 -6.63
N LEU A 13 17.02 14.38 -6.21
CA LEU A 13 17.63 14.05 -4.93
C LEU A 13 16.73 14.54 -3.78
N GLY A 14 16.74 13.81 -2.66
CA GLY A 14 15.91 14.14 -1.50
C GLY A 14 16.12 15.58 -0.98
N THR A 15 17.33 16.12 -1.13
CA THR A 15 17.66 17.50 -0.78
C THR A 15 17.12 18.57 -1.73
N GLN A 16 16.50 18.16 -2.83
CA GLN A 16 15.94 19.08 -3.82
C GLN A 16 14.43 19.22 -3.71
N ILE A 17 13.77 18.40 -2.89
CA ILE A 17 12.30 18.33 -2.83
C ILE A 17 11.65 19.66 -2.45
N ASP A 18 12.20 20.34 -1.45
CA ASP A 18 11.70 21.61 -0.97
C ASP A 18 12.07 22.82 -1.86
N GLY A 19 13.09 22.63 -2.72
CA GLY A 19 13.41 23.57 -3.78
C GLY A 19 12.50 23.42 -5.00
N PHE A 20 12.03 22.18 -5.25
CA PHE A 20 11.13 21.89 -6.36
C PHE A 20 9.66 22.19 -6.01
N TYR A 21 9.27 21.89 -4.77
CA TYR A 21 7.95 22.18 -4.22
C TYR A 21 8.08 23.30 -3.18
N GLU A 22 7.99 24.55 -3.64
CA GLU A 22 8.26 25.74 -2.84
C GLU A 22 7.30 25.91 -1.64
N ASP A 23 6.09 25.38 -1.75
CA ASP A 23 5.11 25.37 -0.68
C ASP A 23 5.57 24.61 0.57
N LEU A 24 6.47 23.63 0.42
CA LEU A 24 7.10 22.93 1.55
C LEU A 24 7.97 23.84 2.44
N ARG A 25 8.43 24.97 1.90
CA ARG A 25 9.19 26.01 2.64
C ARG A 25 8.32 27.08 3.28
N HIS A 26 7.04 27.09 2.96
CA HIS A 26 6.17 28.14 3.44
C HIS A 26 5.90 27.98 4.95
N GLU A 27 6.03 29.04 5.73
CA GLU A 27 5.88 29.03 7.21
C GLU A 27 4.54 28.46 7.72
N ARG A 28 3.49 28.60 6.91
CA ARG A 28 2.16 28.04 7.19
C ARG A 28 2.01 26.56 6.80
N PHE A 29 3.00 25.99 6.11
CA PHE A 29 2.96 24.57 5.78
C PHE A 29 3.25 23.77 7.04
N LYS A 30 2.23 23.11 7.56
CA LYS A 30 2.31 22.27 8.76
C LYS A 30 1.60 20.95 8.51
N SER A 31 2.22 19.87 8.87
CA SER A 31 1.62 18.53 8.78
C SER A 31 1.89 17.76 10.07
N PRO A 32 0.89 17.08 10.66
CA PRO A 32 1.09 16.20 11.79
C PRO A 32 1.74 14.87 11.40
N LEU A 33 1.82 14.57 10.10
CA LEU A 33 2.29 13.29 9.59
C LEU A 33 3.01 13.47 8.27
N ALA A 34 4.11 12.73 8.08
CA ALA A 34 4.81 12.63 6.81
C ALA A 34 5.25 11.18 6.54
N LEU A 35 4.88 10.66 5.37
CA LEU A 35 5.48 9.48 4.77
C LEU A 35 6.57 9.91 3.81
N VAL A 36 7.80 9.42 4.02
CA VAL A 36 8.95 9.80 3.20
C VAL A 36 9.60 8.56 2.61
N HIS A 37 9.92 8.61 1.32
CA HIS A 37 10.66 7.56 0.64
C HIS A 37 11.70 8.18 -0.30
N GLN A 38 12.91 7.63 -0.29
CA GLN A 38 14.02 8.14 -1.07
C GLN A 38 14.77 6.98 -1.72
N ARG A 39 14.19 6.36 -2.73
CA ARG A 39 14.87 5.30 -3.47
C ARG A 39 14.25 5.10 -4.86
N TYR A 40 15.09 4.74 -5.82
CA TYR A 40 14.65 4.25 -7.12
C TYR A 40 14.27 2.78 -7.06
N SER A 41 13.31 2.39 -7.88
CA SER A 41 13.10 0.99 -8.21
C SER A 41 14.31 0.46 -8.99
N THR A 42 14.75 -0.77 -8.65
CA THR A 42 15.84 -1.44 -9.36
C THR A 42 15.34 -2.35 -10.48
N ASN A 43 14.05 -2.70 -10.48
CA ASN A 43 13.46 -3.72 -11.35
C ASN A 43 12.52 -3.18 -12.42
N THR A 44 12.16 -1.90 -12.36
CA THR A 44 11.36 -1.22 -13.36
C THR A 44 12.10 0.00 -13.87
N PHE A 45 11.86 0.37 -15.13
CA PHE A 45 12.38 1.62 -15.65
C PHE A 45 11.83 2.79 -14.81
N PRO A 46 12.67 3.64 -14.23
CA PRO A 46 12.21 4.71 -13.35
C PRO A 46 11.41 5.75 -14.13
N THR A 47 10.21 6.00 -13.65
CA THR A 47 9.35 7.09 -14.10
C THR A 47 8.86 7.87 -12.90
N TRP A 48 8.60 9.16 -13.08
CA TRP A 48 8.11 9.98 -11.96
C TRP A 48 6.77 9.48 -11.40
N SER A 49 5.91 8.93 -12.25
CA SER A 49 4.60 8.39 -11.85
C SER A 49 4.72 7.18 -10.92
N LEU A 50 5.78 6.39 -11.09
CA LEU A 50 6.09 5.23 -10.25
C LEU A 50 7.02 5.55 -9.08
N ALA A 51 7.38 6.83 -8.88
CA ALA A 51 8.11 7.25 -7.69
C ALA A 51 7.22 7.12 -6.45
N HIS A 52 7.81 6.71 -5.33
CA HIS A 52 7.14 6.71 -4.03
C HIS A 52 7.11 8.13 -3.42
N PRO A 53 6.19 8.40 -2.50
CA PRO A 53 5.09 7.55 -2.06
C PRO A 53 3.97 7.48 -3.12
N PHE A 54 3.17 6.44 -3.04
CA PHE A 54 1.89 6.35 -3.76
C PHE A 54 0.78 7.05 -2.97
N ARG A 55 -0.50 6.74 -3.26
CA ARG A 55 -1.63 7.40 -2.60
C ARG A 55 -1.77 7.00 -1.13
N TYR A 56 -1.49 5.75 -0.81
CA TYR A 56 -1.62 5.20 0.54
C TYR A 56 -0.31 4.73 1.13
N LEU A 57 0.62 4.25 0.31
CA LEU A 57 1.81 3.58 0.80
C LEU A 57 3.13 4.02 0.16
N ALA A 58 4.20 3.69 0.87
CA ALA A 58 5.55 3.60 0.34
C ALA A 58 6.18 2.31 0.85
N HIS A 59 7.03 1.68 0.03
CA HIS A 59 7.60 0.40 0.38
C HIS A 59 9.04 0.26 -0.09
N ASN A 60 9.79 -0.55 0.65
CA ASN A 60 11.11 -1.03 0.26
C ASN A 60 11.07 -2.54 0.15
N GLY A 61 11.53 -3.08 -0.95
CA GLY A 61 11.59 -4.51 -1.22
C GLY A 61 10.92 -4.88 -2.52
N GLU A 62 10.38 -6.08 -2.59
CA GLU A 62 9.73 -6.63 -3.77
C GLU A 62 8.57 -7.53 -3.39
N ILE A 63 7.48 -7.45 -4.14
CA ILE A 63 6.34 -8.35 -4.02
C ILE A 63 6.52 -9.44 -5.07
N ASN A 64 7.00 -10.60 -4.63
CA ASN A 64 7.37 -11.70 -5.53
C ASN A 64 6.15 -12.45 -6.09
N THR A 65 5.01 -12.35 -5.43
CA THR A 65 3.76 -13.01 -5.84
C THR A 65 2.95 -12.22 -6.85
N LEU A 66 3.42 -11.06 -7.31
CA LEU A 66 2.69 -10.11 -8.15
C LEU A 66 1.95 -10.77 -9.32
N ARG A 67 2.61 -11.65 -10.07
CA ARG A 67 1.98 -12.31 -11.23
C ARG A 67 0.77 -13.15 -10.83
N GLY A 68 0.87 -13.87 -9.73
CA GLY A 68 -0.25 -14.65 -9.16
C GLY A 68 -1.37 -13.72 -8.71
N ASN A 69 -1.04 -12.64 -7.99
CA ASN A 69 -2.01 -11.66 -7.52
C ASN A 69 -2.78 -11.02 -8.68
N LEU A 70 -2.09 -10.64 -9.76
CA LEU A 70 -2.75 -10.08 -10.96
C LEU A 70 -3.66 -11.09 -11.66
N ASN A 71 -3.24 -12.36 -11.77
CA ASN A 71 -4.07 -13.41 -12.33
C ASN A 71 -5.34 -13.63 -11.50
N HIS A 72 -5.22 -13.69 -10.18
CA HIS A 72 -6.39 -13.81 -9.31
C HIS A 72 -7.31 -12.59 -9.40
N LEU A 73 -6.73 -11.39 -9.48
CA LEU A 73 -7.50 -10.17 -9.65
C LEU A 73 -8.30 -10.19 -10.95
N SER A 74 -7.70 -10.56 -12.07
CA SER A 74 -8.39 -10.61 -13.38
C SER A 74 -9.60 -11.54 -13.38
N VAL A 75 -9.55 -12.61 -12.60
CA VAL A 75 -10.69 -13.53 -12.40
C VAL A 75 -11.77 -12.89 -11.52
N ARG A 76 -11.39 -12.08 -10.54
CA ARG A 76 -12.33 -11.42 -9.61
C ARG A 76 -12.99 -10.18 -10.17
N GLU A 77 -12.29 -9.40 -10.99
CA GLU A 77 -12.78 -8.12 -11.51
C GLU A 77 -14.21 -8.17 -12.04
N PRO A 78 -14.62 -9.17 -12.86
CA PRO A 78 -15.98 -9.26 -13.39
C PRO A 78 -17.05 -9.52 -12.32
N HIS A 79 -16.65 -9.99 -11.14
CA HIS A 79 -17.55 -10.36 -10.04
C HIS A 79 -17.50 -9.38 -8.86
N LEU A 80 -16.74 -8.29 -8.98
CA LEU A 80 -16.66 -7.29 -7.93
C LEU A 80 -17.98 -6.54 -7.78
N SER A 81 -18.36 -6.33 -6.53
CA SER A 81 -19.48 -5.48 -6.16
C SER A 81 -19.17 -4.71 -4.89
N SER A 82 -19.71 -3.52 -4.75
CA SER A 82 -19.56 -2.70 -3.56
C SER A 82 -20.83 -1.88 -3.34
N ALA A 83 -21.40 -1.99 -2.16
CA ALA A 83 -22.56 -1.19 -1.79
C ALA A 83 -22.26 0.32 -1.72
N LEU A 84 -20.99 0.69 -1.41
CA LEU A 84 -20.57 2.08 -1.33
C LEU A 84 -20.24 2.69 -2.69
N LEU A 85 -19.64 1.91 -3.58
CA LEU A 85 -19.22 2.38 -4.90
C LEU A 85 -20.34 2.24 -5.94
N GLY A 86 -21.26 1.29 -5.75
CA GLY A 86 -22.34 1.05 -6.71
C GLY A 86 -21.83 0.92 -8.14
N ASP A 87 -22.49 1.61 -9.06
CA ASP A 87 -22.14 1.62 -10.50
C ASP A 87 -20.80 2.33 -10.78
N ASP A 88 -20.30 3.16 -9.87
CA ASP A 88 -19.01 3.83 -10.03
C ASP A 88 -17.83 2.84 -10.00
N LEU A 89 -18.03 1.63 -9.47
CA LEU A 89 -17.03 0.57 -9.51
C LEU A 89 -16.57 0.26 -10.94
N GLN A 90 -17.47 0.32 -11.91
CA GLN A 90 -17.15 0.05 -13.32
C GLN A 90 -16.17 1.09 -13.91
N LYS A 91 -16.15 2.31 -13.37
CA LYS A 91 -15.22 3.38 -13.81
C LYS A 91 -13.78 3.13 -13.34
N LEU A 92 -13.59 2.23 -12.37
CA LEU A 92 -12.27 1.89 -11.82
C LEU A 92 -11.59 0.76 -12.59
N LEU A 93 -12.29 0.11 -13.52
CA LEU A 93 -11.74 -1.03 -14.26
C LEU A 93 -10.93 -0.58 -15.50
N PRO A 94 -9.79 -1.22 -15.81
CA PRO A 94 -9.14 -2.22 -14.99
C PRO A 94 -8.54 -1.62 -13.71
N LEU A 95 -8.64 -2.32 -12.58
CA LEU A 95 -8.14 -1.85 -11.28
C LEU A 95 -6.64 -1.60 -11.29
N ILE A 96 -5.92 -2.40 -12.04
CA ILE A 96 -4.47 -2.27 -12.20
C ILE A 96 -4.16 -2.06 -13.69
N PRO A 97 -3.84 -0.82 -14.10
CA PRO A 97 -3.41 -0.55 -15.46
C PRO A 97 -2.10 -1.28 -15.82
N PRO A 98 -1.88 -1.61 -17.10
CA PRO A 98 -0.61 -2.20 -17.55
C PRO A 98 0.61 -1.31 -17.23
N GLY A 99 1.75 -1.94 -16.98
CA GLY A 99 3.02 -1.24 -16.77
C GLY A 99 3.24 -0.67 -15.36
N GLN A 100 2.41 -1.05 -14.41
CA GLN A 100 2.58 -0.68 -13.01
C GLN A 100 3.72 -1.47 -12.34
N SER A 101 4.36 -0.85 -11.34
CA SER A 101 5.26 -1.57 -10.44
C SER A 101 4.46 -2.44 -9.45
N ASP A 102 5.14 -3.39 -8.81
CA ASP A 102 4.56 -4.22 -7.76
C ASP A 102 3.89 -3.41 -6.65
N SER A 103 4.59 -2.38 -6.17
CA SER A 103 4.09 -1.48 -5.13
C SER A 103 2.94 -0.58 -5.59
N ALA A 104 2.94 -0.15 -6.85
CA ALA A 104 1.81 0.60 -7.42
C ALA A 104 0.57 -0.29 -7.53
N CYS A 105 0.76 -1.57 -7.90
CA CYS A 105 -0.33 -2.55 -7.93
C CYS A 105 -0.91 -2.77 -6.53
N LEU A 106 -0.06 -2.91 -5.51
CA LEU A 106 -0.50 -3.04 -4.12
C LEU A 106 -1.27 -1.79 -3.68
N ASP A 107 -0.77 -0.59 -3.99
CA ASP A 107 -1.44 0.67 -3.66
C ASP A 107 -2.86 0.76 -4.26
N ASN A 108 -3.02 0.33 -5.51
CA ASN A 108 -4.34 0.28 -6.15
C ASN A 108 -5.30 -0.67 -5.41
N MET A 109 -4.81 -1.82 -4.93
CA MET A 109 -5.62 -2.75 -4.15
C MET A 109 -5.99 -2.19 -2.79
N VAL A 110 -5.05 -1.51 -2.13
CA VAL A 110 -5.31 -0.80 -0.86
C VAL A 110 -6.35 0.29 -1.06
N GLU A 111 -6.23 1.09 -2.14
CA GLU A 111 -7.18 2.14 -2.48
C GLU A 111 -8.59 1.57 -2.71
N LEU A 112 -8.72 0.49 -3.48
CA LEU A 112 -10.00 -0.18 -3.70
C LEU A 112 -10.66 -0.61 -2.39
N LEU A 113 -9.92 -1.30 -1.53
CA LEU A 113 -10.44 -1.80 -0.26
C LEU A 113 -10.83 -0.66 0.68
N ALA A 114 -10.04 0.40 0.73
CA ALA A 114 -10.33 1.60 1.53
C ALA A 114 -11.55 2.35 0.98
N ALA A 115 -11.66 2.54 -0.35
CA ALA A 115 -12.81 3.16 -0.99
C ALA A 115 -14.09 2.34 -0.81
N ALA A 116 -13.97 1.02 -0.74
CA ALA A 116 -15.07 0.12 -0.42
C ALA A 116 -15.42 0.07 1.09
N GLY A 117 -14.81 0.95 1.91
CA GLY A 117 -15.15 1.15 3.32
C GLY A 117 -14.37 0.31 4.32
N ARG A 118 -13.31 -0.39 3.92
CA ARG A 118 -12.46 -1.09 4.87
C ARG A 118 -11.52 -0.13 5.61
N ASP A 119 -11.33 -0.36 6.89
CA ASP A 119 -10.26 0.29 7.65
C ASP A 119 -8.91 -0.03 7.00
N LEU A 120 -8.02 0.95 6.90
CA LEU A 120 -6.74 0.81 6.21
C LEU A 120 -5.86 -0.28 6.82
N ARG A 121 -5.85 -0.41 8.15
CA ARG A 121 -5.09 -1.45 8.87
C ARG A 121 -5.64 -2.84 8.55
N HIS A 122 -6.95 -2.97 8.47
CA HIS A 122 -7.63 -4.20 8.07
C HIS A 122 -7.26 -4.57 6.62
N ALA A 123 -7.34 -3.62 5.68
CA ALA A 123 -6.96 -3.83 4.29
C ALA A 123 -5.51 -4.31 4.15
N MET A 124 -4.59 -3.69 4.89
CA MET A 124 -3.17 -4.06 4.89
C MET A 124 -2.94 -5.47 5.46
N LEU A 125 -3.56 -5.82 6.59
CA LEU A 125 -3.46 -7.16 7.17
C LEU A 125 -4.09 -8.24 6.29
N MET A 126 -5.10 -7.90 5.51
CA MET A 126 -5.74 -8.80 4.55
C MET A 126 -4.84 -9.06 3.33
N LEU A 127 -4.20 -8.01 2.81
CA LEU A 127 -3.33 -8.09 1.64
C LEU A 127 -1.95 -8.68 1.98
N MET A 128 -1.40 -8.34 3.15
CA MET A 128 -0.07 -8.73 3.60
C MET A 128 -0.15 -9.42 4.97
N PRO A 129 -0.77 -10.60 5.07
CA PRO A 129 -0.91 -11.30 6.32
C PRO A 129 0.47 -11.74 6.85
N GLN A 130 0.67 -11.63 8.17
CA GLN A 130 1.81 -12.28 8.80
C GLN A 130 1.73 -13.81 8.62
N ALA A 131 2.84 -14.51 8.84
CA ALA A 131 2.83 -15.97 8.87
C ALA A 131 1.89 -16.48 9.98
N TRP A 132 1.01 -17.40 9.62
CA TRP A 132 0.01 -18.00 10.52
C TRP A 132 -0.14 -19.49 10.20
N GLY A 133 -0.80 -20.22 11.05
CA GLY A 133 -0.99 -21.66 10.91
C GLY A 133 -0.69 -22.39 12.23
N VAL A 134 -0.63 -23.72 12.17
CA VAL A 134 -0.53 -24.56 13.37
C VAL A 134 0.78 -24.39 14.14
N ASN A 135 1.84 -23.98 13.45
CA ASN A 135 3.18 -23.82 14.04
C ASN A 135 3.41 -22.42 14.66
N TYR A 136 2.42 -21.52 14.58
CA TYR A 136 2.52 -20.17 15.12
C TYR A 136 1.64 -20.02 16.34
N HIS A 137 2.21 -19.47 17.42
CA HIS A 137 1.49 -19.20 18.67
C HIS A 137 0.65 -17.91 18.55
N LEU A 138 -0.48 -18.02 17.89
CA LEU A 138 -1.46 -16.94 17.73
C LEU A 138 -2.71 -17.24 18.56
N GLY A 139 -3.28 -16.22 19.16
CA GLY A 139 -4.60 -16.34 19.80
C GLY A 139 -5.67 -16.77 18.78
N PRO A 140 -6.76 -17.40 19.24
CA PRO A 140 -7.80 -17.96 18.37
C PRO A 140 -8.44 -16.91 17.47
N ASP A 141 -8.67 -15.70 17.97
CA ASP A 141 -9.28 -14.60 17.20
C ASP A 141 -8.38 -14.13 16.05
N VAL A 142 -7.07 -13.99 16.32
CA VAL A 142 -6.09 -13.60 15.31
C VAL A 142 -5.94 -14.67 14.24
N ARG A 143 -5.92 -15.93 14.65
CA ARG A 143 -5.88 -17.06 13.72
C ARG A 143 -7.14 -17.10 12.86
N GLY A 144 -8.33 -16.98 13.46
CA GLY A 144 -9.60 -16.94 12.75
C GLY A 144 -9.69 -15.78 11.76
N PHE A 145 -9.12 -14.63 12.12
CA PHE A 145 -9.02 -13.49 11.20
C PHE A 145 -8.25 -13.84 9.94
N PHE A 146 -7.03 -14.40 10.08
CA PHE A 146 -6.21 -14.75 8.92
C PHE A 146 -6.80 -15.93 8.12
N GLU A 147 -7.37 -16.92 8.77
CA GLU A 147 -8.04 -18.05 8.13
C GLU A 147 -9.21 -17.57 7.26
N TYR A 148 -10.07 -16.73 7.81
CA TYR A 148 -11.19 -16.14 7.07
C TYR A 148 -10.72 -15.34 5.86
N HIS A 149 -9.71 -14.48 6.04
CA HIS A 149 -9.25 -13.60 4.97
C HIS A 149 -8.47 -14.34 3.89
N SER A 150 -7.80 -15.44 4.22
CA SER A 150 -7.12 -16.28 3.23
C SER A 150 -8.08 -16.95 2.23
N ALA A 151 -9.34 -17.12 2.62
CA ALA A 151 -10.38 -17.61 1.70
C ALA A 151 -10.88 -16.51 0.73
N LEU A 152 -10.68 -15.24 1.09
CA LEU A 152 -11.15 -14.08 0.30
C LEU A 152 -10.07 -13.49 -0.59
N MET A 153 -8.82 -13.51 -0.14
CA MET A 153 -7.71 -12.82 -0.78
C MET A 153 -6.42 -13.64 -0.64
N GLU A 154 -5.73 -13.83 -1.75
CA GLU A 154 -4.37 -14.35 -1.73
C GLU A 154 -3.39 -13.30 -1.16
N PRO A 155 -2.35 -13.76 -0.44
CA PRO A 155 -1.36 -12.85 0.12
C PRO A 155 -0.53 -12.17 -0.99
N TRP A 156 -0.22 -10.90 -0.77
CA TRP A 156 0.81 -10.17 -1.50
C TRP A 156 2.11 -10.33 -0.73
N ASP A 157 3.00 -11.18 -1.21
CA ASP A 157 4.15 -11.65 -0.45
C ASP A 157 5.47 -11.40 -1.19
N GLY A 158 6.50 -11.17 -0.40
CA GLY A 158 7.86 -10.91 -0.82
C GLY A 158 8.59 -10.11 0.27
N PRO A 159 9.92 -9.97 0.20
CA PRO A 159 10.69 -9.25 1.22
C PRO A 159 10.37 -7.75 1.18
N THR A 160 9.44 -7.31 2.00
CA THR A 160 8.94 -5.93 2.02
C THR A 160 8.90 -5.31 3.42
N ALA A 161 9.16 -4.00 3.46
CA ALA A 161 8.79 -3.15 4.58
C ALA A 161 7.92 -2.02 4.03
N VAL A 162 6.71 -1.89 4.56
CA VAL A 162 5.70 -0.95 4.07
C VAL A 162 5.36 0.05 5.15
N VAL A 163 5.26 1.31 4.75
CA VAL A 163 4.63 2.37 5.53
C VAL A 163 3.39 2.87 4.79
N PHE A 164 2.33 3.19 5.51
CA PHE A 164 1.06 3.57 4.89
C PHE A 164 0.29 4.60 5.71
N SER A 165 -0.58 5.36 5.05
CA SER A 165 -1.44 6.34 5.70
C SER A 165 -2.70 6.62 4.89
N ASP A 166 -3.79 6.91 5.60
CA ASP A 166 -5.04 7.46 5.05
C ASP A 166 -5.15 8.98 5.26
N GLY A 167 -4.09 9.62 5.76
CA GLY A 167 -4.07 11.03 6.11
C GLY A 167 -4.53 11.34 7.54
N VAL A 168 -5.02 10.35 8.27
CA VAL A 168 -5.41 10.43 9.68
C VAL A 168 -4.59 9.44 10.52
N ASN A 169 -4.45 8.23 10.02
CA ASN A 169 -3.69 7.16 10.64
C ASN A 169 -2.40 6.93 9.84
N ALA A 170 -1.32 6.59 10.53
CA ALA A 170 -0.10 6.07 9.94
C ALA A 170 0.17 4.67 10.48
N GLY A 171 0.68 3.82 9.63
CA GLY A 171 1.08 2.47 10.00
C GLY A 171 2.36 2.05 9.31
N ALA A 172 2.98 1.03 9.87
CA ALA A 172 4.11 0.34 9.28
C ALA A 172 3.95 -1.16 9.51
N MET A 173 4.33 -1.95 8.53
CA MET A 173 4.34 -3.40 8.67
C MET A 173 5.48 -4.02 7.88
N LEU A 174 5.88 -5.18 8.32
CA LEU A 174 6.85 -6.03 7.63
C LEU A 174 6.12 -7.06 6.76
N ASP A 175 6.88 -7.67 5.88
CA ASP A 175 6.42 -8.84 5.13
C ASP A 175 6.08 -10.03 6.05
N ARG A 176 5.46 -11.03 5.46
CA ARG A 176 4.99 -12.24 6.14
C ARG A 176 6.02 -12.89 7.07
N ASN A 177 7.28 -12.87 6.68
CA ASN A 177 8.37 -13.54 7.40
C ASN A 177 9.32 -12.54 8.11
N GLY A 178 9.04 -11.24 8.04
CA GLY A 178 9.87 -10.21 8.66
C GLY A 178 11.28 -10.12 8.06
N LEU A 179 11.42 -10.35 6.75
CA LEU A 179 12.73 -10.36 6.06
C LEU A 179 13.35 -8.96 5.98
N ARG A 180 12.53 -7.92 5.86
CA ARG A 180 12.97 -6.53 5.90
C ARG A 180 12.88 -6.00 7.33
N PRO A 181 13.93 -5.31 7.81
CA PRO A 181 13.90 -4.72 9.16
C PRO A 181 13.11 -3.42 9.20
N ALA A 182 12.53 -3.13 10.37
CA ALA A 182 11.99 -1.82 10.69
C ALA A 182 12.44 -1.39 12.10
N ARG A 183 12.51 -0.09 12.32
CA ARG A 183 12.76 0.51 13.63
C ARG A 183 11.71 1.57 13.91
N TYR A 184 11.31 1.69 15.14
CA TYR A 184 10.45 2.77 15.60
C TYR A 184 10.98 3.36 16.91
N THR A 185 10.67 4.62 17.14
CA THR A 185 10.97 5.32 18.39
C THR A 185 9.72 6.04 18.85
N LEU A 186 9.40 5.91 20.11
CA LEU A 186 8.40 6.72 20.79
C LEU A 186 9.11 7.93 21.38
N THR A 187 8.59 9.12 21.12
CA THR A 187 9.15 10.42 21.58
C THR A 187 8.20 11.08 22.54
#